data_01cc9bf54f970227cd43d7d8fe63ecb0
#
_entry.id   01cc9bf54f970227cd43d7d8fe63ecb0
#
_cell.length_a   1.000
_cell.length_b   1.000
_cell.length_c   1.000
_cell.angle_alpha   90.00
_cell.angle_beta   90.00
_cell.angle_gamma   90.00
#
_symmetry.space_group_name_H-M   'P 1'
#
loop_
_entity.id
_entity.type
_entity.pdbx_description
1 polymer ?
#
loop_
_entity_poly.entity_id
_entity_poly.type
_entity_poly.pdbx_seq_one_letter_code
_entity_poly.pdbx_strand_id
1 'polypeptide(L)'
;GTLNLGGNWEIDFRISPDINVGDFVDTVFAETPEGNEPLAFKVASMCEYPNWDIDPASYQYTMNVVGKIGVLGTISEDKYDRVAAVVDGEYRGYADLVYDTDLKEYRAYLTVYSNASSGELVEFHIWDRSNCVEWWKTDQTIAFNADGSSGAPNEPLAINATGEVAQEFMFPIGWDWMSFNLESNEMLIDDIFSDLDPSFGDRIIGQDGFAQYSDATGWIGTLADEPLNKREMFMVNLSSKDSTDFIGVRVGADTIPIQLEQGWNWLSYLPSFNSDLGNALKTLSPDQNDLIKSQTQFAQYVSDVGWVGNLKRLKPSEGYKIQMANADTLTYPYIMSGQSAKTLDKEIIFPEAPWDTVLWRNYKNSMNVTAVIDNNIAEQMNSPEDVVVAISSGEIRGFTRPEFIEGLDSYRLFMTIFSNSPTGELIELKFWDADKDIIYSSKENLSFTNNDMIGGAIDPWVLSLKPLTKGDRGFVPDKYVLDQNYPNPFNPTTSIGFGVPEDSHISLSIYNILGEEIHTLINDQFMRAGYQTIMWNARAVNGDRVPSGVYFVLMRSGSFMQTKKMILLK
;
A
#
# COMPACT_ATOMS: atom_id res chain seq x y z
N GLY A 1 29.53 -24.94 20.69
CA GLY A 1 30.26 -24.91 21.94
C GLY A 1 29.33 -25.09 23.11
N THR A 2 29.72 -25.84 24.15
CA THR A 2 28.93 -26.10 25.35
C THR A 2 28.91 -24.84 26.20
N LEU A 3 27.74 -24.26 26.47
CA LEU A 3 27.58 -23.13 27.38
C LEU A 3 27.37 -23.65 28.81
N ASN A 4 28.18 -23.20 29.73
CA ASN A 4 28.03 -23.52 31.15
C ASN A 4 27.23 -22.40 31.82
N LEU A 5 25.97 -22.64 32.17
CA LEU A 5 25.04 -21.65 32.68
C LEU A 5 25.26 -21.42 34.18
N GLY A 6 26.13 -20.48 34.53
CA GLY A 6 26.36 -20.02 35.90
C GLY A 6 26.49 -18.50 36.01
N GLY A 7 25.79 -17.71 35.18
CA GLY A 7 25.81 -16.24 35.20
C GLY A 7 24.91 -15.65 34.12
N ASN A 8 24.60 -14.36 34.22
CA ASN A 8 23.89 -13.61 33.16
C ASN A 8 24.79 -13.55 31.92
N TRP A 9 24.35 -14.16 30.84
CA TRP A 9 25.03 -14.13 29.55
C TRP A 9 24.22 -13.27 28.57
N GLU A 10 24.86 -12.29 27.98
CA GLU A 10 24.35 -11.54 26.83
C GLU A 10 24.93 -12.22 25.58
N ILE A 11 24.06 -12.75 24.72
CA ILE A 11 24.45 -13.37 23.46
C ILE A 11 24.03 -12.43 22.33
N ASP A 12 25.02 -11.83 21.69
CA ASP A 12 24.81 -10.91 20.56
C ASP A 12 24.75 -11.75 19.26
N PHE A 13 23.57 -11.85 18.66
CA PHE A 13 23.39 -12.45 17.33
C PHE A 13 23.44 -11.36 16.26
N ARG A 14 24.41 -11.43 15.36
CA ARG A 14 24.41 -10.58 14.17
C ARG A 14 23.75 -11.33 13.01
N ILE A 15 22.61 -10.81 12.55
CA ILE A 15 21.98 -11.27 11.32
C ILE A 15 22.56 -10.43 10.17
N SER A 16 22.92 -11.08 9.04
CA SER A 16 23.43 -10.38 7.86
C SER A 16 22.36 -9.43 7.30
N PRO A 17 22.71 -8.22 6.86
CA PRO A 17 21.78 -7.25 6.30
C PRO A 17 21.11 -7.71 4.98
N ASP A 18 21.60 -8.79 4.37
CA ASP A 18 21.07 -9.33 3.10
C ASP A 18 19.89 -10.32 3.29
N ILE A 19 19.40 -10.49 4.52
CA ILE A 19 18.24 -11.34 4.80
C ILE A 19 17.05 -10.40 5.00
N ASN A 20 16.06 -10.48 4.13
CA ASN A 20 14.73 -9.91 4.37
C ASN A 20 14.20 -10.47 5.69
N VAL A 21 14.17 -9.62 6.71
CA VAL A 21 13.84 -10.02 8.08
C VAL A 21 12.34 -10.20 8.19
N GLY A 22 11.88 -11.40 7.94
CA GLY A 22 10.67 -11.89 8.54
C GLY A 22 10.97 -12.41 9.94
N ASP A 23 9.99 -12.40 10.83
CA ASP A 23 10.12 -12.88 12.21
C ASP A 23 10.66 -14.31 12.24
N PHE A 24 11.95 -14.48 12.51
CA PHE A 24 12.52 -15.78 12.79
C PHE A 24 12.29 -16.12 14.26
N VAL A 25 11.48 -17.13 14.51
CA VAL A 25 11.48 -17.83 15.78
C VAL A 25 12.29 -19.09 15.57
N ASP A 26 13.56 -19.06 15.91
CA ASP A 26 14.35 -20.28 16.03
C ASP A 26 14.41 -20.69 17.51
N THR A 27 14.26 -21.97 17.77
CA THR A 27 14.33 -22.53 19.13
C THR A 27 15.72 -23.07 19.33
N VAL A 28 16.50 -22.39 20.15
CA VAL A 28 17.79 -22.92 20.64
C VAL A 28 17.50 -23.70 21.89
N PHE A 29 18.00 -24.93 21.92
CA PHE A 29 17.92 -25.79 23.11
C PHE A 29 19.16 -25.60 24.00
N ALA A 30 18.94 -25.32 25.27
CA ALA A 30 20.02 -25.42 26.25
C ALA A 30 20.08 -26.85 26.78
N GLU A 31 21.25 -27.51 26.67
CA GLU A 31 21.50 -28.79 27.35
C GLU A 31 21.61 -28.53 28.86
N THR A 32 20.66 -29.05 29.61
CA THR A 32 20.70 -29.05 31.06
C THR A 32 20.86 -30.48 31.57
N PRO A 33 21.29 -30.71 32.80
CA PRO A 33 21.39 -32.06 33.38
C PRO A 33 20.04 -32.81 33.45
N GLU A 34 18.93 -32.10 33.29
CA GLU A 34 17.53 -32.59 33.36
C GLU A 34 16.91 -32.82 31.98
N GLY A 35 17.61 -32.46 30.89
CA GLY A 35 17.17 -32.58 29.50
C GLY A 35 17.38 -31.29 28.70
N ASN A 36 16.97 -31.31 27.42
CA ASN A 36 17.01 -30.13 26.56
C ASN A 36 15.80 -29.24 26.84
N GLU A 37 16.03 -28.07 27.43
CA GLU A 37 14.99 -27.06 27.63
C GLU A 37 14.97 -26.06 26.45
N PRO A 38 13.80 -25.81 25.88
CA PRO A 38 13.67 -24.82 24.80
C PRO A 38 13.85 -23.40 25.34
N LEU A 39 14.85 -22.70 24.85
CA LEU A 39 15.01 -21.27 25.07
C LEU A 39 14.33 -20.53 23.91
N ALA A 40 13.19 -19.92 24.18
CA ALA A 40 12.53 -19.07 23.21
C ALA A 40 13.21 -17.70 23.16
N PHE A 41 13.88 -17.40 22.06
CA PHE A 41 14.35 -16.04 21.78
C PHE A 41 13.30 -15.30 20.99
N LYS A 42 12.87 -14.15 21.48
CA LYS A 42 12.06 -13.23 20.72
C LYS A 42 13.01 -12.32 19.93
N VAL A 43 13.17 -12.57 18.63
CA VAL A 43 13.78 -11.59 17.73
C VAL A 43 12.71 -10.55 17.45
N ALA A 44 12.83 -9.35 18.01
CA ALA A 44 12.01 -8.24 17.60
C ALA A 44 12.36 -7.90 16.15
N SER A 45 11.36 -7.76 15.28
CA SER A 45 11.54 -7.20 13.94
C SER A 45 12.28 -5.87 14.09
N MET A 46 13.48 -5.79 13.48
CA MET A 46 14.28 -4.58 13.54
C MET A 46 13.79 -3.67 12.42
N CYS A 47 13.17 -2.55 12.76
CA CYS A 47 12.80 -1.53 11.80
C CYS A 47 14.01 -1.09 10.97
N GLU A 48 13.81 -0.83 9.69
CA GLU A 48 14.84 -0.20 8.89
C GLU A 48 15.12 1.20 9.43
N TYR A 49 16.38 1.60 9.35
CA TYR A 49 16.75 2.97 9.66
C TYR A 49 16.19 3.90 8.59
N PRO A 50 15.78 5.13 8.93
CA PRO A 50 15.43 6.12 7.92
C PRO A 50 16.61 6.38 6.99
N ASN A 51 16.32 6.65 5.73
CA ASN A 51 17.35 6.96 4.74
C ASN A 51 17.85 8.40 4.91
N TRP A 52 18.84 8.59 5.77
CA TRP A 52 19.51 9.87 6.02
C TRP A 52 20.82 9.95 5.23
N ASP A 53 20.72 9.81 3.92
CA ASP A 53 21.90 9.85 3.04
C ASP A 53 22.54 11.24 3.04
N ILE A 54 23.83 11.28 3.34
CA ILE A 54 24.64 12.49 3.35
C ILE A 54 25.93 12.21 2.59
N ASP A 55 26.29 13.09 1.66
CA ASP A 55 27.61 13.11 1.05
C ASP A 55 28.47 14.23 1.67
N PRO A 56 29.34 13.92 2.65
CA PRO A 56 30.19 14.91 3.30
C PRO A 56 31.07 15.70 2.34
N ALA A 57 31.43 15.12 1.17
CA ALA A 57 32.28 15.78 0.20
C ALA A 57 31.60 16.93 -0.54
N SER A 58 30.27 17.02 -0.45
CA SER A 58 29.46 18.10 -1.04
C SER A 58 29.48 19.39 -0.22
N TYR A 59 30.06 19.37 0.99
CA TYR A 59 30.02 20.50 1.91
C TYR A 59 31.42 21.03 2.25
N GLN A 60 31.49 22.36 2.44
CA GLN A 60 32.73 23.06 2.69
C GLN A 60 33.08 23.21 4.17
N TYR A 61 32.08 23.30 5.03
CA TYR A 61 32.22 23.57 6.46
C TYR A 61 31.60 22.50 7.33
N THR A 62 32.09 22.39 8.57
CA THR A 62 31.54 21.49 9.58
C THR A 62 31.34 22.18 10.90
N MET A 63 30.41 21.66 11.72
CA MET A 63 30.18 22.04 13.09
C MET A 63 29.96 20.74 13.92
N ASN A 64 30.44 20.69 15.16
CA ASN A 64 30.25 19.54 16.03
C ASN A 64 29.13 19.78 17.04
N VAL A 65 28.33 18.74 17.27
CA VAL A 65 27.29 18.76 18.29
C VAL A 65 27.48 17.55 19.20
N VAL A 66 27.48 17.80 20.52
CA VAL A 66 27.41 16.73 21.52
C VAL A 66 26.03 16.81 22.15
N GLY A 67 25.19 15.80 21.83
CA GLY A 67 23.79 15.76 22.22
C GLY A 67 23.44 14.64 23.20
N LYS A 68 22.36 14.85 23.95
CA LYS A 68 21.68 13.87 24.75
C LYS A 68 20.22 13.83 24.31
N ILE A 69 19.76 12.67 23.85
CA ILE A 69 18.45 12.51 23.24
C ILE A 69 17.40 12.21 24.31
N GLY A 70 16.26 12.88 24.22
CA GLY A 70 15.06 12.57 24.99
C GLY A 70 13.87 12.26 24.08
N VAL A 71 13.13 11.22 24.43
CA VAL A 71 11.90 10.82 23.73
C VAL A 71 10.76 10.77 24.75
N LEU A 72 9.70 11.52 24.48
CA LEU A 72 8.52 11.59 25.36
C LEU A 72 8.86 11.86 26.85
N GLY A 73 9.83 12.74 27.10
CA GLY A 73 10.26 13.12 28.45
C GLY A 73 11.21 12.12 29.13
N THR A 74 11.60 11.04 28.46
CA THR A 74 12.55 10.05 28.95
C THR A 74 13.84 10.12 28.13
N ILE A 75 15.00 10.15 28.81
CA ILE A 75 16.28 10.12 28.11
C ILE A 75 16.48 8.74 27.50
N SER A 76 16.89 8.72 26.23
CA SER A 76 17.15 7.46 25.55
C SER A 76 18.39 6.76 26.11
N GLU A 77 18.23 5.47 26.42
CA GLU A 77 19.29 4.52 26.79
C GLU A 77 19.47 3.42 25.71
N ASP A 78 18.83 3.59 24.54
CA ASP A 78 18.95 2.65 23.42
C ASP A 78 20.10 3.07 22.49
N LYS A 79 21.16 2.24 22.43
CA LYS A 79 22.31 2.47 21.54
C LYS A 79 21.96 2.49 20.04
N TYR A 80 20.78 2.04 19.68
CA TYR A 80 20.30 2.00 18.29
C TYR A 80 19.43 3.22 17.92
N ASP A 81 19.16 4.11 18.88
CA ASP A 81 18.57 5.38 18.58
C ASP A 81 19.58 6.28 17.88
N ARG A 82 19.08 7.17 17.03
CA ARG A 82 19.89 8.09 16.23
C ARG A 82 19.37 9.50 16.33
N VAL A 83 20.24 10.46 16.09
CA VAL A 83 19.86 11.85 15.85
C VAL A 83 20.44 12.33 14.53
N ALA A 84 19.61 13.03 13.73
CA ALA A 84 20.05 13.73 12.53
C ALA A 84 19.96 15.25 12.75
N ALA A 85 20.86 15.97 12.06
CA ALA A 85 20.77 17.41 11.87
C ALA A 85 20.14 17.70 10.50
N VAL A 86 19.19 18.64 10.47
CA VAL A 86 18.44 19.03 9.28
C VAL A 86 18.55 20.54 9.10
N VAL A 87 18.76 20.99 7.86
CA VAL A 87 18.77 22.40 7.47
C VAL A 87 17.93 22.56 6.22
N ASP A 88 16.90 23.39 6.26
CA ASP A 88 15.97 23.60 5.15
C ASP A 88 15.40 22.28 4.56
N GLY A 89 15.08 21.30 5.43
CA GLY A 89 14.57 19.99 5.03
C GLY A 89 15.61 18.99 4.50
N GLU A 90 16.90 19.35 4.42
CA GLU A 90 17.97 18.45 4.01
C GLU A 90 18.75 17.90 5.20
N TYR A 91 19.01 16.60 5.21
CA TYR A 91 19.88 15.97 6.22
C TYR A 91 21.32 16.43 6.03
N ARG A 92 21.92 16.97 7.10
CA ARG A 92 23.25 17.58 7.14
C ARG A 92 24.22 16.86 8.08
N GLY A 93 23.82 15.75 8.64
CA GLY A 93 24.62 14.91 9.53
C GLY A 93 23.74 14.00 10.37
N TYR A 94 24.26 12.85 10.79
CA TYR A 94 23.60 12.00 11.79
C TYR A 94 24.63 11.29 12.69
N ALA A 95 24.16 10.81 13.83
CA ALA A 95 24.97 10.05 14.78
C ALA A 95 24.14 8.99 15.49
N ASP A 96 24.77 7.81 15.71
CA ASP A 96 24.29 6.80 16.64
C ASP A 96 24.59 7.24 18.10
N LEU A 97 23.84 6.70 19.05
CA LEU A 97 24.13 6.87 20.46
C LEU A 97 25.32 6.00 20.89
N VAL A 98 26.29 6.61 21.54
CA VAL A 98 27.47 5.96 22.09
C VAL A 98 27.40 6.02 23.62
N TYR A 99 27.60 4.86 24.27
CA TYR A 99 27.67 4.81 25.73
C TYR A 99 29.02 5.33 26.21
N ASP A 100 28.99 6.41 26.99
CA ASP A 100 30.16 6.96 27.64
C ASP A 100 30.38 6.25 28.98
N THR A 101 31.45 5.50 29.08
CA THR A 101 31.77 4.67 30.25
C THR A 101 32.13 5.49 31.50
N ASP A 102 32.68 6.69 31.32
CA ASP A 102 33.08 7.58 32.39
C ASP A 102 31.90 8.31 32.98
N LEU A 103 30.97 8.77 32.10
CA LEU A 103 29.74 9.47 32.47
C LEU A 103 28.60 8.50 32.79
N LYS A 104 28.70 7.24 32.37
CA LYS A 104 27.66 6.18 32.49
C LYS A 104 26.35 6.57 31.85
N GLU A 105 26.40 7.25 30.73
CA GLU A 105 25.25 7.74 29.98
C GLU A 105 25.51 7.67 28.46
N TYR A 106 24.43 7.67 27.66
CA TYR A 106 24.55 7.73 26.21
C TYR A 106 24.72 9.19 25.71
N ARG A 107 25.50 9.35 24.62
CA ARG A 107 25.76 10.60 23.93
C ARG A 107 25.71 10.41 22.43
N ALA A 108 25.21 11.44 21.73
CA ALA A 108 25.34 11.57 20.29
C ALA A 108 26.50 12.53 19.98
N TYR A 109 27.46 12.07 19.19
CA TYR A 109 28.57 12.88 18.68
C TYR A 109 28.32 13.12 17.20
N LEU A 110 27.69 14.26 16.89
CA LEU A 110 27.16 14.59 15.57
C LEU A 110 28.04 15.63 14.89
N THR A 111 28.43 15.38 13.63
CA THR A 111 29.01 16.38 12.74
C THR A 111 27.96 16.91 11.79
N VAL A 112 27.75 18.20 11.78
CA VAL A 112 26.82 18.91 10.91
C VAL A 112 27.62 19.55 9.77
N TYR A 113 27.17 19.35 8.54
CA TYR A 113 27.82 19.83 7.30
C TYR A 113 27.06 21.01 6.70
N SER A 114 27.79 21.99 6.13
CA SER A 114 27.20 23.15 5.48
C SER A 114 28.11 23.77 4.40
N ASN A 115 27.51 24.49 3.47
CA ASN A 115 28.21 25.35 2.52
C ASN A 115 28.19 26.83 2.94
N ALA A 116 27.40 27.17 3.95
CA ALA A 116 27.46 28.49 4.59
C ALA A 116 28.40 28.46 5.79
N SER A 117 29.21 29.52 5.98
CA SER A 117 30.10 29.61 7.14
C SER A 117 29.37 29.88 8.45
N SER A 118 28.15 30.42 8.41
CA SER A 118 27.31 30.67 9.59
C SER A 118 25.89 31.06 9.22
N GLY A 119 24.97 30.98 10.20
CA GLY A 119 23.63 31.57 10.14
C GLY A 119 22.51 30.64 9.70
N GLU A 120 22.82 29.47 9.14
CA GLU A 120 21.78 28.46 8.90
C GLU A 120 21.22 27.95 10.24
N LEU A 121 19.92 27.71 10.26
CA LEU A 121 19.24 27.11 11.40
C LEU A 121 19.30 25.59 11.29
N VAL A 122 19.86 24.93 12.28
CA VAL A 122 19.93 23.47 12.36
C VAL A 122 18.82 22.98 13.28
N GLU A 123 17.94 22.17 12.71
CA GLU A 123 16.89 21.41 13.41
C GLU A 123 17.37 19.98 13.65
N PHE A 124 16.69 19.23 14.51
CA PHE A 124 17.05 17.85 14.81
C PHE A 124 15.87 16.91 14.64
N HIS A 125 16.14 15.75 14.01
CA HIS A 125 15.24 14.60 13.98
C HIS A 125 15.80 13.49 14.87
N ILE A 126 14.93 12.70 15.48
CA ILE A 126 15.32 11.57 16.33
C ILE A 126 14.71 10.30 15.76
N TRP A 127 15.52 9.28 15.52
CA TRP A 127 15.06 7.94 15.26
C TRP A 127 15.00 7.16 16.58
N ASP A 128 13.78 6.80 16.99
CA ASP A 128 13.51 5.93 18.13
C ASP A 128 13.39 4.49 17.64
N ARG A 129 14.43 3.73 17.81
CA ARG A 129 14.54 2.34 17.36
C ARG A 129 13.54 1.43 18.06
N SER A 130 13.31 1.65 19.35
CA SER A 130 12.40 0.83 20.17
C SER A 130 10.96 0.90 19.70
N ASN A 131 10.54 2.07 19.18
CA ASN A 131 9.20 2.34 18.72
C ASN A 131 9.07 2.39 17.19
N CYS A 132 10.18 2.23 16.44
CA CYS A 132 10.21 2.38 14.98
C CYS A 132 9.64 3.73 14.51
N VAL A 133 10.05 4.81 15.15
CA VAL A 133 9.51 6.15 14.92
C VAL A 133 10.62 7.13 14.64
N GLU A 134 10.49 7.89 13.58
CA GLU A 134 11.22 9.13 13.37
C GLU A 134 10.43 10.31 13.94
N TRP A 135 11.02 11.01 14.90
CA TRP A 135 10.49 12.23 15.50
C TRP A 135 11.05 13.42 14.74
N TRP A 136 10.23 14.10 13.97
CA TRP A 136 10.64 15.16 13.04
C TRP A 136 10.79 16.52 13.70
N LYS A 137 10.31 16.70 14.91
CA LYS A 137 10.48 17.94 15.68
C LYS A 137 11.05 17.67 17.06
N THR A 138 11.99 18.52 17.42
CA THR A 138 12.60 18.56 18.74
C THR A 138 12.47 19.96 19.34
N ASP A 139 12.69 20.05 20.64
CA ASP A 139 12.66 21.31 21.39
C ASP A 139 13.90 22.19 21.17
N GLN A 140 14.86 21.73 20.36
CA GLN A 140 16.12 22.42 20.13
C GLN A 140 16.31 22.76 18.66
N THR A 141 16.76 23.98 18.44
CA THR A 141 17.36 24.46 17.20
C THR A 141 18.63 25.22 17.52
N ILE A 142 19.65 25.14 16.69
CA ILE A 142 20.91 25.86 16.85
C ILE A 142 21.32 26.56 15.59
N ALA A 143 22.09 27.65 15.69
CA ALA A 143 22.70 28.30 14.55
C ALA A 143 23.99 27.58 14.13
N PHE A 144 24.12 27.26 12.85
CA PHE A 144 25.36 26.73 12.30
C PHE A 144 26.49 27.76 12.35
N ASN A 145 27.67 27.34 12.81
CA ASN A 145 28.91 28.12 12.78
C ASN A 145 30.06 27.20 12.36
N ALA A 146 30.76 27.54 11.29
CA ALA A 146 31.91 26.78 10.80
C ALA A 146 32.98 26.63 11.90
N ASP A 147 33.50 25.41 12.06
CA ASP A 147 34.47 25.01 13.09
C ASP A 147 33.97 25.21 14.54
N GLY A 148 32.66 25.48 14.70
CA GLY A 148 32.01 25.64 15.99
C GLY A 148 31.66 24.32 16.67
N SER A 149 31.20 24.41 17.91
CA SER A 149 30.62 23.28 18.64
C SER A 149 29.42 23.73 19.48
N SER A 150 28.44 22.81 19.63
CA SER A 150 27.30 22.97 20.52
C SER A 150 27.22 21.78 21.46
N GLY A 151 27.13 22.03 22.76
CA GLY A 151 27.24 21.02 23.80
C GLY A 151 28.67 20.51 24.01
N ALA A 152 28.88 19.78 25.11
CA ALA A 152 30.13 19.12 25.48
C ALA A 152 29.79 17.77 26.15
N PRO A 153 30.74 16.80 26.24
CA PRO A 153 30.46 15.51 26.84
C PRO A 153 29.84 15.57 28.23
N ASN A 154 30.32 16.50 29.08
CA ASN A 154 29.83 16.74 30.44
C ASN A 154 28.67 17.74 30.53
N GLU A 155 28.37 18.45 29.44
CA GLU A 155 27.28 19.41 29.33
C GLU A 155 26.64 19.32 27.93
N PRO A 156 26.00 18.17 27.61
CA PRO A 156 25.45 17.92 26.27
C PRO A 156 24.25 18.82 26.01
N LEU A 157 24.04 19.14 24.74
CA LEU A 157 22.79 19.72 24.26
C LEU A 157 21.65 18.73 24.51
N ALA A 158 20.65 19.11 25.30
CA ALA A 158 19.45 18.29 25.45
C ALA A 158 18.58 18.44 24.21
N ILE A 159 18.35 17.37 23.50
CA ILE A 159 17.54 17.32 22.26
C ILE A 159 16.35 16.42 22.55
N ASN A 160 15.17 16.98 22.78
CA ASN A 160 13.99 16.21 23.15
C ASN A 160 12.96 16.25 22.03
N ALA A 161 12.42 15.08 21.69
CA ALA A 161 11.29 14.99 20.77
C ALA A 161 10.06 15.71 21.34
N THR A 162 9.39 16.51 20.52
CA THR A 162 8.20 17.29 20.92
C THR A 162 6.90 16.50 20.84
N GLY A 163 6.95 15.25 20.35
CA GLY A 163 5.79 14.38 20.17
C GLY A 163 5.22 14.39 18.75
N GLU A 164 5.65 15.29 17.87
CA GLU A 164 5.26 15.29 16.48
C GLU A 164 6.10 14.30 15.65
N VAL A 165 5.44 13.58 14.75
CA VAL A 165 6.02 12.60 13.81
C VAL A 165 5.44 12.80 12.43
N ALA A 166 6.11 12.26 11.40
CA ALA A 166 5.56 12.23 10.05
C ALA A 166 4.78 10.93 9.80
N GLN A 167 3.73 11.06 9.01
CA GLN A 167 3.07 9.96 8.33
C GLN A 167 3.21 10.18 6.84
N GLU A 168 4.06 9.38 6.20
CA GLU A 168 4.29 9.45 4.77
C GLU A 168 3.14 8.80 4.01
N PHE A 169 2.67 9.48 2.98
CA PHE A 169 1.71 8.96 2.01
C PHE A 169 2.33 9.00 0.62
N MET A 170 2.50 7.83 0.01
CA MET A 170 2.94 7.68 -1.37
C MET A 170 1.75 7.29 -2.24
N PHE A 171 1.27 8.20 -3.05
CA PHE A 171 0.15 7.98 -3.94
C PHE A 171 0.61 7.54 -5.33
N PRO A 172 0.25 6.35 -5.78
CA PRO A 172 0.41 5.96 -7.18
C PRO A 172 -0.62 6.67 -8.06
N ILE A 173 -0.49 6.53 -9.36
CA ILE A 173 -1.53 6.98 -10.30
C ILE A 173 -2.82 6.19 -10.07
N GLY A 174 -3.97 6.88 -10.05
CA GLY A 174 -5.30 6.30 -9.89
C GLY A 174 -5.81 6.30 -8.45
N TRP A 175 -6.74 5.41 -8.14
CA TRP A 175 -7.38 5.34 -6.83
C TRP A 175 -6.50 4.68 -5.79
N ASP A 176 -6.42 5.28 -4.60
CA ASP A 176 -5.79 4.72 -3.41
C ASP A 176 -6.66 4.98 -2.17
N TRP A 177 -6.59 4.08 -1.18
CA TRP A 177 -7.34 4.19 0.07
C TRP A 177 -6.39 4.49 1.21
N MET A 178 -6.60 5.61 1.87
CA MET A 178 -5.74 6.08 2.94
C MET A 178 -6.49 6.29 4.26
N SER A 179 -5.75 6.29 5.35
CA SER A 179 -6.25 6.70 6.66
C SER A 179 -5.15 7.33 7.51
N PHE A 180 -5.57 8.14 8.47
CA PHE A 180 -4.66 8.81 9.40
C PHE A 180 -4.47 7.99 10.68
N ASN A 181 -3.24 7.94 11.18
CA ASN A 181 -2.91 7.50 12.53
C ASN A 181 -2.26 8.61 13.38
N LEU A 182 -2.22 9.80 12.82
CA LEU A 182 -1.79 11.05 13.47
C LEU A 182 -2.95 12.05 13.51
N GLU A 183 -2.82 13.04 14.36
CA GLU A 183 -3.69 14.23 14.38
C GLU A 183 -2.84 15.49 14.47
N SER A 184 -3.30 16.56 13.85
CA SER A 184 -2.81 17.92 14.04
C SER A 184 -3.95 18.84 14.49
N ASN A 185 -3.62 20.06 14.85
CA ASN A 185 -4.64 21.07 15.22
C ASN A 185 -5.52 21.45 14.02
N GLU A 186 -4.97 21.36 12.81
CA GLU A 186 -5.62 21.69 11.56
C GLU A 186 -5.51 20.48 10.62
N MET A 187 -6.64 19.78 10.41
CA MET A 187 -6.75 18.62 9.53
C MET A 187 -7.36 19.03 8.19
N LEU A 188 -7.02 20.21 7.68
CA LEU A 188 -7.53 20.70 6.40
C LEU A 188 -6.79 20.05 5.23
N ILE A 189 -7.46 19.88 4.09
CA ILE A 189 -6.88 19.28 2.89
C ILE A 189 -5.65 20.06 2.42
N ASP A 190 -5.72 21.38 2.39
CA ASP A 190 -4.61 22.25 1.95
C ASP A 190 -3.36 22.10 2.82
N ASP A 191 -3.52 21.81 4.13
CA ASP A 191 -2.40 21.62 5.05
C ASP A 191 -1.82 20.19 4.91
N ILE A 192 -2.70 19.18 4.88
CA ILE A 192 -2.30 17.76 4.79
C ILE A 192 -1.61 17.44 3.47
N PHE A 193 -2.12 18.01 2.38
CA PHE A 193 -1.66 17.74 1.03
C PHE A 193 -0.87 18.91 0.40
N SER A 194 -0.25 19.75 1.25
CA SER A 194 0.53 20.92 0.82
C SER A 194 1.70 20.58 -0.11
N ASP A 195 2.28 19.41 0.04
CA ASP A 195 3.42 18.96 -0.74
C ASP A 195 3.03 18.31 -2.08
N LEU A 196 1.73 18.03 -2.29
CA LEU A 196 1.25 17.49 -3.56
C LEU A 196 1.25 18.56 -4.65
N ASP A 197 1.53 18.13 -5.90
CA ASP A 197 1.30 18.90 -7.14
C ASP A 197 0.07 18.35 -7.88
N PRO A 198 -1.15 18.57 -7.34
CA PRO A 198 -2.36 18.01 -7.89
C PRO A 198 -2.71 18.63 -9.23
N SER A 199 -3.35 17.86 -10.08
CA SER A 199 -3.82 18.28 -11.40
C SER A 199 -5.32 18.46 -11.42
N PHE A 200 -5.82 19.26 -12.38
CA PHE A 200 -7.25 19.43 -12.57
C PHE A 200 -8.00 18.10 -12.62
N GLY A 201 -8.99 17.94 -11.74
CA GLY A 201 -9.83 16.75 -11.68
C GLY A 201 -9.39 15.68 -10.70
N ASP A 202 -8.22 15.82 -10.07
CA ASP A 202 -7.80 14.98 -8.95
C ASP A 202 -8.79 15.09 -7.79
N ARG A 203 -9.00 14.01 -7.03
CA ARG A 203 -10.12 13.92 -6.08
C ARG A 203 -9.73 13.25 -4.78
N ILE A 204 -10.37 13.75 -3.72
CA ILE A 204 -10.40 13.12 -2.40
C ILE A 204 -11.87 12.88 -2.05
N ILE A 205 -12.22 11.66 -1.65
CA ILE A 205 -13.59 11.26 -1.31
C ILE A 205 -13.58 10.66 0.09
N GLY A 206 -14.41 11.19 0.98
CA GLY A 206 -14.77 10.61 2.28
C GLY A 206 -16.10 9.86 2.21
N GLN A 207 -16.58 9.36 3.33
CA GLN A 207 -17.87 8.67 3.40
C GLN A 207 -19.02 9.61 2.97
N ASP A 208 -19.05 10.83 3.47
CA ASP A 208 -20.15 11.78 3.30
C ASP A 208 -19.78 13.02 2.48
N GLY A 209 -18.57 13.06 1.91
CA GLY A 209 -18.12 14.25 1.21
C GLY A 209 -17.06 13.98 0.15
N PHE A 210 -16.69 15.03 -0.58
CA PHE A 210 -15.62 14.98 -1.57
C PHE A 210 -14.93 16.34 -1.69
N ALA A 211 -13.70 16.32 -2.19
CA ALA A 211 -13.00 17.47 -2.76
C ALA A 211 -12.45 17.12 -4.13
N GLN A 212 -12.41 18.11 -5.03
CA GLN A 212 -11.83 18.01 -6.36
C GLN A 212 -10.92 19.19 -6.60
N TYR A 213 -9.73 18.92 -7.16
CA TYR A 213 -8.78 19.98 -7.48
C TYR A 213 -9.14 20.72 -8.77
N SER A 214 -8.96 22.04 -8.72
CA SER A 214 -9.14 22.98 -9.83
C SER A 214 -7.92 23.89 -9.92
N ASP A 215 -7.32 23.99 -11.10
CA ASP A 215 -6.15 24.87 -11.34
C ASP A 215 -6.41 26.35 -11.00
N ALA A 216 -7.67 26.75 -10.96
CA ALA A 216 -8.05 28.15 -10.72
C ALA A 216 -8.27 28.48 -9.23
N THR A 217 -8.71 27.51 -8.43
CA THR A 217 -9.23 27.74 -7.07
C THR A 217 -8.69 26.77 -6.02
N GLY A 218 -7.81 25.82 -6.38
CA GLY A 218 -7.36 24.76 -5.48
C GLY A 218 -8.45 23.69 -5.27
N TRP A 219 -8.46 23.07 -4.11
CA TRP A 219 -9.46 22.08 -3.73
C TRP A 219 -10.83 22.71 -3.52
N ILE A 220 -11.88 22.14 -4.11
CA ILE A 220 -13.27 22.58 -4.01
C ILE A 220 -14.19 21.39 -3.71
N GLY A 221 -15.17 21.58 -2.86
CA GLY A 221 -16.14 20.55 -2.48
C GLY A 221 -16.44 20.57 -0.99
N THR A 222 -17.23 19.61 -0.53
CA THR A 222 -17.67 19.57 0.88
C THR A 222 -16.56 19.24 1.87
N LEU A 223 -15.44 18.65 1.42
CA LEU A 223 -14.27 18.37 2.26
C LEU A 223 -13.19 19.45 2.17
N ALA A 224 -13.33 20.46 1.28
CA ALA A 224 -12.28 21.44 1.06
C ALA A 224 -12.07 22.38 2.28
N ASP A 225 -13.16 22.77 2.93
CA ASP A 225 -13.17 23.74 4.01
C ASP A 225 -13.41 23.11 5.40
N GLU A 226 -13.55 21.78 5.48
CA GLU A 226 -13.84 21.07 6.73
C GLU A 226 -12.65 20.18 7.12
N PRO A 227 -12.29 20.11 8.41
CA PRO A 227 -11.25 19.21 8.89
C PRO A 227 -11.58 17.75 8.60
N LEU A 228 -10.62 17.02 8.04
CA LEU A 228 -10.78 15.58 7.78
C LEU A 228 -10.88 14.80 9.10
N ASN A 229 -11.80 13.85 9.14
CA ASN A 229 -12.05 13.04 10.33
C ASN A 229 -11.05 11.88 10.42
N LYS A 230 -10.17 11.89 11.41
CA LYS A 230 -9.17 10.84 11.65
C LYS A 230 -9.76 9.45 11.91
N ARG A 231 -11.07 9.32 12.19
CA ARG A 231 -11.75 8.02 12.39
C ARG A 231 -12.20 7.37 11.09
N GLU A 232 -12.13 8.10 9.99
CA GLU A 232 -12.59 7.68 8.67
C GLU A 232 -11.41 7.47 7.71
N MET A 233 -11.61 6.60 6.75
CA MET A 233 -10.71 6.49 5.60
C MET A 233 -11.10 7.46 4.50
N PHE A 234 -10.16 7.73 3.61
CA PHE A 234 -10.39 8.53 2.41
C PHE A 234 -9.93 7.77 1.16
N MET A 235 -10.62 8.00 0.06
CA MET A 235 -10.20 7.55 -1.26
C MET A 235 -9.59 8.72 -2.00
N VAL A 236 -8.33 8.59 -2.41
CA VAL A 236 -7.59 9.59 -3.18
C VAL A 236 -7.44 9.10 -4.60
N ASN A 237 -7.65 9.97 -5.59
CA ASN A 237 -7.40 9.68 -6.99
C ASN A 237 -6.52 10.76 -7.60
N LEU A 238 -5.30 10.42 -7.92
CA LEU A 238 -4.34 11.32 -8.56
C LEU A 238 -4.06 10.90 -10.01
N SER A 239 -3.90 11.88 -10.87
CA SER A 239 -3.56 11.72 -12.29
C SER A 239 -2.05 11.52 -12.52
N SER A 240 -1.22 11.85 -11.53
CA SER A 240 0.24 11.62 -11.48
C SER A 240 0.63 10.96 -10.17
N LYS A 241 1.75 10.22 -10.18
CA LYS A 241 2.35 9.70 -8.95
C LYS A 241 2.87 10.87 -8.12
N ASP A 242 2.56 10.89 -6.82
CA ASP A 242 2.96 11.94 -5.90
C ASP A 242 3.08 11.42 -4.45
N SER A 243 3.60 12.26 -3.54
CA SER A 243 3.75 11.91 -2.12
C SER A 243 3.60 13.16 -1.24
N THR A 244 3.18 12.96 0.00
CA THR A 244 3.12 14.02 1.02
C THR A 244 3.45 13.46 2.39
N ASP A 245 4.03 14.29 3.24
CA ASP A 245 4.32 14.01 4.64
C ASP A 245 3.36 14.78 5.53
N PHE A 246 2.46 14.05 6.19
CA PHE A 246 1.57 14.64 7.19
C PHE A 246 2.24 14.65 8.55
N ILE A 247 2.49 15.85 9.09
CA ILE A 247 3.10 16.04 10.41
C ILE A 247 2.02 16.17 11.49
N GLY A 248 2.12 15.33 12.52
CA GLY A 248 1.14 15.36 13.61
C GLY A 248 1.60 14.58 14.84
N VAL A 249 0.72 14.54 15.83
CA VAL A 249 0.90 13.77 17.06
C VAL A 249 0.20 12.41 16.92
N ARG A 250 0.82 11.34 17.40
CA ARG A 250 0.18 10.01 17.40
C ARG A 250 -1.13 10.02 18.17
N VAL A 251 -2.15 9.44 17.56
CA VAL A 251 -3.42 9.24 18.25
C VAL A 251 -3.32 8.06 19.21
N GLY A 252 -3.91 8.18 20.38
CA GLY A 252 -4.08 7.07 21.31
C GLY A 252 -5.16 6.10 20.76
N ALA A 253 -4.76 5.17 19.89
CA ALA A 253 -5.69 4.28 19.20
C ALA A 253 -6.58 3.47 20.16
N ASP A 254 -6.08 3.16 21.36
CA ASP A 254 -6.76 2.43 22.43
C ASP A 254 -7.70 3.32 23.26
N THR A 255 -7.68 4.64 23.04
CA THR A 255 -8.53 5.61 23.75
C THR A 255 -9.57 6.28 22.87
N ILE A 256 -9.51 6.06 21.56
CA ILE A 256 -10.41 6.68 20.58
C ILE A 256 -11.44 5.67 20.10
N PRO A 257 -12.71 5.75 20.56
CA PRO A 257 -13.78 4.89 20.06
C PRO A 257 -14.21 5.37 18.67
N ILE A 258 -14.39 4.42 17.76
CA ILE A 258 -14.98 4.60 16.44
C ILE A 258 -16.39 4.00 16.46
N GLN A 259 -17.40 4.84 16.27
CA GLN A 259 -18.78 4.37 16.19
C GLN A 259 -19.02 3.79 14.79
N LEU A 260 -19.49 2.56 14.76
CA LEU A 260 -19.87 1.85 13.53
C LEU A 260 -21.40 1.73 13.50
N GLU A 261 -21.97 2.22 12.41
CA GLU A 261 -23.41 2.12 12.16
C GLU A 261 -23.76 0.80 11.45
N GLN A 262 -25.02 0.40 11.47
CA GLN A 262 -25.51 -0.68 10.62
C GLN A 262 -25.26 -0.35 9.14
N GLY A 263 -24.69 -1.29 8.38
CA GLY A 263 -24.33 -1.10 6.99
C GLY A 263 -22.84 -0.78 6.81
N TRP A 264 -22.51 -0.06 5.75
CA TRP A 264 -21.13 0.27 5.41
C TRP A 264 -20.58 1.47 6.18
N ASN A 265 -19.39 1.29 6.78
CA ASN A 265 -18.62 2.32 7.44
C ASN A 265 -17.24 2.43 6.79
N TRP A 266 -16.75 3.65 6.62
CA TRP A 266 -15.41 3.92 6.15
C TRP A 266 -14.49 4.07 7.36
N LEU A 267 -13.54 3.16 7.50
CA LEU A 267 -12.78 2.93 8.72
C LEU A 267 -11.31 3.32 8.57
N SER A 268 -10.83 4.20 9.43
CA SER A 268 -9.41 4.48 9.61
C SER A 268 -8.74 3.40 10.45
N TYR A 269 -7.47 3.10 10.17
CA TYR A 269 -6.63 2.29 11.01
C TYR A 269 -5.68 3.17 11.83
N LEU A 270 -6.05 3.40 13.11
CA LEU A 270 -5.36 4.34 14.01
C LEU A 270 -4.01 3.83 14.57
N PRO A 271 -3.77 2.51 14.77
CA PRO A 271 -2.48 2.04 15.25
C PRO A 271 -1.33 2.33 14.26
N SER A 272 -0.13 2.50 14.79
CA SER A 272 1.08 2.82 14.00
C SER A 272 1.89 1.60 13.57
N PHE A 273 1.36 0.40 13.74
CA PHE A 273 1.99 -0.88 13.40
C PHE A 273 0.97 -1.83 12.79
N ASN A 274 1.45 -2.81 12.02
CA ASN A 274 0.61 -3.85 11.43
C ASN A 274 0.03 -4.73 12.53
N SER A 275 -1.26 -5.09 12.42
CA SER A 275 -1.90 -6.03 13.33
C SER A 275 -2.67 -7.10 12.57
N ASP A 276 -2.66 -8.33 13.09
CA ASP A 276 -3.59 -9.35 12.60
C ASP A 276 -5.02 -8.87 12.73
N LEU A 277 -5.84 -9.20 11.74
CA LEU A 277 -7.21 -8.75 11.64
C LEU A 277 -8.03 -9.08 12.90
N GLY A 278 -7.95 -10.32 13.40
CA GLY A 278 -8.66 -10.73 14.60
C GLY A 278 -8.22 -9.97 15.85
N ASN A 279 -6.92 -9.65 15.96
CA ASN A 279 -6.40 -8.86 17.07
C ASN A 279 -6.83 -7.39 16.97
N ALA A 280 -6.78 -6.80 15.78
CA ALA A 280 -7.16 -5.41 15.55
C ALA A 280 -8.65 -5.17 15.88
N LEU A 281 -9.51 -6.12 15.53
CA LEU A 281 -10.97 -6.01 15.67
C LEU A 281 -11.53 -6.74 16.90
N LYS A 282 -10.70 -7.15 17.86
CA LYS A 282 -11.12 -7.98 19.01
C LYS A 282 -12.12 -7.31 19.97
N THR A 283 -12.26 -5.98 19.89
CA THR A 283 -13.23 -5.22 20.71
C THR A 283 -14.63 -5.21 20.10
N LEU A 284 -14.75 -5.59 18.82
CA LEU A 284 -16.06 -5.75 18.19
C LEU A 284 -16.74 -7.05 18.62
N SER A 285 -18.06 -7.04 18.55
CA SER A 285 -18.95 -8.20 18.67
C SER A 285 -19.59 -8.47 17.30
N PRO A 286 -18.83 -8.95 16.32
CA PRO A 286 -19.32 -9.05 14.95
C PRO A 286 -20.35 -10.16 14.81
N ASP A 287 -21.32 -9.93 13.95
CA ASP A 287 -22.33 -10.91 13.56
C ASP A 287 -21.85 -11.78 12.38
N GLN A 288 -22.52 -12.93 12.23
CA GLN A 288 -22.27 -13.81 11.08
C GLN A 288 -22.40 -13.05 9.76
N ASN A 289 -21.37 -13.11 8.90
CA ASN A 289 -21.22 -12.43 7.61
C ASN A 289 -20.93 -10.92 7.66
N ASP A 290 -20.65 -10.34 8.83
CA ASP A 290 -20.01 -9.02 8.83
C ASP A 290 -18.75 -9.06 7.98
N LEU A 291 -18.48 -7.98 7.27
CA LEU A 291 -17.49 -7.95 6.21
C LEU A 291 -16.54 -6.75 6.38
N ILE A 292 -15.25 -7.00 6.36
CA ILE A 292 -14.25 -5.92 6.23
C ILE A 292 -13.45 -6.08 4.95
N LYS A 293 -13.11 -4.98 4.30
CA LYS A 293 -12.27 -4.97 3.11
C LYS A 293 -11.29 -3.81 3.07
N SER A 294 -10.11 -4.07 2.55
CA SER A 294 -9.21 -3.08 1.98
C SER A 294 -9.60 -2.80 0.53
N GLN A 295 -8.76 -2.11 -0.21
CA GLN A 295 -9.00 -1.89 -1.63
C GLN A 295 -8.98 -3.18 -2.46
N THR A 296 -8.14 -4.16 -2.10
CA THR A 296 -7.92 -5.39 -2.89
C THR A 296 -8.25 -6.68 -2.18
N GLN A 297 -8.41 -6.67 -0.86
CA GLN A 297 -8.60 -7.84 -0.02
C GLN A 297 -9.82 -7.68 0.87
N PHE A 298 -10.38 -8.79 1.35
CA PHE A 298 -11.50 -8.77 2.28
C PHE A 298 -11.51 -9.98 3.21
N ALA A 299 -12.28 -9.88 4.29
CA ALA A 299 -12.59 -10.99 5.19
C ALA A 299 -14.02 -10.88 5.70
N GLN A 300 -14.67 -12.03 5.88
CA GLN A 300 -16.01 -12.17 6.50
C GLN A 300 -15.89 -12.79 7.88
N TYR A 301 -16.71 -12.34 8.79
CA TYR A 301 -16.80 -12.98 10.09
C TYR A 301 -17.64 -14.27 10.04
N VAL A 302 -17.06 -15.33 10.58
CA VAL A 302 -17.69 -16.64 10.71
C VAL A 302 -17.76 -16.99 12.19
N SER A 303 -18.95 -17.21 12.71
CA SER A 303 -19.15 -17.60 14.10
C SER A 303 -18.31 -18.84 14.44
N ASP A 304 -17.69 -18.86 15.61
CA ASP A 304 -16.81 -19.91 16.11
C ASP A 304 -15.46 -20.11 15.35
N VAL A 305 -15.24 -19.41 14.24
CA VAL A 305 -13.99 -19.45 13.45
C VAL A 305 -13.25 -18.11 13.50
N GLY A 306 -13.98 -17.00 13.45
CA GLY A 306 -13.42 -15.65 13.37
C GLY A 306 -13.45 -15.06 11.97
N TRP A 307 -12.56 -14.12 11.68
CA TRP A 307 -12.46 -13.46 10.37
C TRP A 307 -11.80 -14.38 9.33
N VAL A 308 -12.52 -14.69 8.27
CA VAL A 308 -12.12 -15.61 7.20
C VAL A 308 -12.09 -14.86 5.87
N GLY A 309 -10.95 -14.85 5.22
CA GLY A 309 -10.73 -14.16 3.94
C GLY A 309 -9.26 -14.00 3.62
N ASN A 310 -8.95 -13.30 2.53
CA ASN A 310 -7.58 -12.99 2.13
C ASN A 310 -7.03 -11.69 2.77
N LEU A 311 -7.85 -10.89 3.44
CA LEU A 311 -7.40 -9.79 4.30
C LEU A 311 -6.99 -10.37 5.67
N LYS A 312 -5.69 -10.48 5.90
CA LYS A 312 -5.15 -11.08 7.14
C LYS A 312 -4.71 -10.03 8.17
N ARG A 313 -4.35 -8.84 7.72
CA ARG A 313 -3.77 -7.77 8.56
C ARG A 313 -4.32 -6.42 8.20
N LEU A 314 -4.40 -5.53 9.19
CA LEU A 314 -4.57 -4.10 8.98
C LEU A 314 -3.20 -3.41 9.10
N LYS A 315 -2.98 -2.37 8.28
CA LYS A 315 -1.71 -1.65 8.19
C LYS A 315 -1.91 -0.14 8.37
N PRO A 316 -0.94 0.54 8.98
CA PRO A 316 -0.93 2.01 9.04
C PRO A 316 -1.03 2.62 7.65
N SER A 317 -1.61 3.80 7.57
CA SER A 317 -1.84 4.58 6.34
C SER A 317 -2.83 3.98 5.33
N GLU A 318 -3.20 2.69 5.46
CA GLU A 318 -4.22 2.07 4.62
C GLU A 318 -5.64 2.34 5.15
N GLY A 319 -6.59 2.55 4.24
CA GLY A 319 -8.02 2.71 4.55
C GLY A 319 -8.80 1.41 4.40
N TYR A 320 -9.87 1.27 5.18
CA TYR A 320 -10.73 0.07 5.16
C TYR A 320 -12.20 0.44 5.10
N LYS A 321 -13.02 -0.48 4.60
CA LYS A 321 -14.49 -0.40 4.72
C LYS A 321 -14.99 -1.61 5.49
N ILE A 322 -15.86 -1.39 6.46
CA ILE A 322 -16.48 -2.45 7.24
C ILE A 322 -18.00 -2.38 7.14
N GLN A 323 -18.63 -3.51 6.86
CA GLN A 323 -20.09 -3.65 6.83
C GLN A 323 -20.52 -4.40 8.08
N MET A 324 -21.39 -3.77 8.86
CA MET A 324 -21.91 -4.30 10.11
C MET A 324 -23.39 -4.62 9.99
N ALA A 325 -23.82 -5.80 10.48
CA ALA A 325 -25.22 -6.17 10.59
C ALA A 325 -25.95 -5.36 11.68
N ASN A 326 -25.24 -5.02 12.75
CA ASN A 326 -25.70 -4.18 13.85
C ASN A 326 -24.65 -3.11 14.15
N ALA A 327 -25.11 -1.98 14.73
CA ALA A 327 -24.21 -0.93 15.18
C ALA A 327 -23.32 -1.44 16.33
N ASP A 328 -22.04 -1.04 16.33
CA ASP A 328 -21.06 -1.41 17.36
C ASP A 328 -20.02 -0.28 17.55
N THR A 329 -19.12 -0.46 18.49
CA THR A 329 -18.04 0.50 18.75
C THR A 329 -16.70 -0.19 18.71
N LEU A 330 -15.87 0.20 17.75
CA LEU A 330 -14.49 -0.25 17.65
C LEU A 330 -13.56 0.66 18.49
N THR A 331 -12.81 0.06 19.39
CA THR A 331 -11.63 0.68 19.99
C THR A 331 -10.45 -0.25 19.73
N TYR A 332 -9.44 0.24 19.01
CA TYR A 332 -8.27 -0.58 18.75
C TYR A 332 -7.56 -0.95 20.06
N PRO A 333 -7.20 -2.22 20.23
CA PRO A 333 -6.58 -2.63 21.49
C PRO A 333 -5.21 -1.99 21.66
N TYR A 334 -4.86 -1.66 22.90
CA TYR A 334 -3.47 -1.35 23.24
C TYR A 334 -2.60 -2.58 22.97
N ILE A 335 -1.65 -2.45 22.08
CA ILE A 335 -0.66 -3.49 21.78
C ILE A 335 0.70 -2.87 22.06
N MET A 336 1.46 -3.45 23.02
CA MET A 336 2.84 -3.06 23.22
C MET A 336 3.62 -3.33 21.93
N SER A 337 4.40 -2.35 21.48
CA SER A 337 5.37 -2.53 20.42
C SER A 337 6.23 -3.76 20.76
N GLY A 338 6.13 -4.80 19.93
CA GLY A 338 6.80 -6.09 20.18
C GLY A 338 5.90 -7.31 20.22
N GLN A 339 4.56 -7.17 20.19
CA GLN A 339 3.64 -8.25 19.88
C GLN A 339 3.20 -8.16 18.41
N SER A 340 4.15 -8.05 17.49
CA SER A 340 3.87 -8.24 16.07
C SER A 340 3.44 -9.67 15.87
N ALA A 341 2.28 -9.86 15.31
CA ALA A 341 1.71 -11.17 15.06
C ALA A 341 2.68 -12.04 14.25
N LYS A 342 2.85 -13.23 14.77
CA LYS A 342 3.57 -14.31 14.15
C LYS A 342 2.83 -14.81 12.92
N THR A 343 3.09 -14.26 11.77
CA THR A 343 3.06 -15.03 10.51
C THR A 343 3.81 -14.24 9.45
N LEU A 344 4.93 -14.80 9.03
CA LEU A 344 5.59 -14.44 7.79
C LEU A 344 4.58 -14.67 6.65
N ASP A 345 4.14 -13.59 6.00
CA ASP A 345 3.78 -13.72 4.61
C ASP A 345 5.08 -14.07 3.87
N LYS A 346 5.35 -15.36 3.76
CA LYS A 346 6.25 -15.84 2.75
C LYS A 346 5.66 -15.33 1.46
N GLU A 347 6.31 -14.39 0.83
CA GLU A 347 6.01 -14.04 -0.54
C GLU A 347 6.25 -15.32 -1.35
N ILE A 348 5.17 -16.08 -1.54
CA ILE A 348 5.23 -17.29 -2.37
C ILE A 348 5.35 -16.73 -3.78
N ILE A 349 6.54 -16.76 -4.35
CA ILE A 349 6.77 -16.47 -5.77
C ILE A 349 6.12 -17.62 -6.53
N PHE A 350 4.89 -17.38 -6.99
CA PHE A 350 4.21 -18.30 -7.88
C PHE A 350 4.80 -18.18 -9.29
N PRO A 351 4.82 -19.27 -10.10
CA PRO A 351 5.11 -19.15 -11.52
C PRO A 351 4.16 -18.15 -12.15
N GLU A 352 4.64 -17.37 -13.12
CA GLU A 352 3.86 -16.36 -13.84
C GLU A 352 2.61 -17.04 -14.43
N ALA A 353 1.47 -16.81 -13.78
CA ALA A 353 0.19 -17.14 -14.39
C ALA A 353 0.01 -16.28 -15.64
N PRO A 354 -0.68 -16.78 -16.68
CA PRO A 354 -0.97 -15.94 -17.85
C PRO A 354 -1.71 -14.63 -17.51
N TRP A 355 -2.17 -14.45 -16.26
CA TRP A 355 -3.07 -13.38 -15.82
C TRP A 355 -2.89 -12.97 -14.35
N ASP A 356 -1.78 -12.51 -13.97
CA ASP A 356 -1.52 -12.10 -12.58
C ASP A 356 -1.55 -10.58 -12.34
N THR A 357 -1.92 -9.79 -13.36
CA THR A 357 -1.87 -8.33 -13.24
C THR A 357 -3.24 -7.68 -13.41
N VAL A 358 -3.78 -7.15 -12.34
CA VAL A 358 -4.96 -6.24 -12.37
C VAL A 358 -4.50 -4.83 -12.10
N LEU A 359 -4.83 -3.91 -13.00
CA LEU A 359 -4.62 -2.48 -12.78
C LEU A 359 -5.78 -1.91 -11.93
N TRP A 360 -5.97 -2.44 -10.72
CA TRP A 360 -7.10 -2.16 -9.83
C TRP A 360 -7.25 -0.67 -9.48
N ARG A 361 -6.15 0.09 -9.49
CA ARG A 361 -6.16 1.55 -9.27
C ARG A 361 -6.91 2.34 -10.35
N ASN A 362 -7.14 1.75 -11.51
CA ASN A 362 -7.94 2.37 -12.57
C ASN A 362 -9.44 2.35 -12.27
N TYR A 363 -9.88 1.63 -11.23
CA TYR A 363 -11.29 1.39 -10.94
C TYR A 363 -11.71 1.98 -9.60
N LYS A 364 -12.86 2.67 -9.61
CA LYS A 364 -13.45 3.28 -8.41
C LYS A 364 -14.23 2.30 -7.54
N ASN A 365 -14.89 1.32 -8.16
CA ASN A 365 -15.84 0.42 -7.52
C ASN A 365 -15.27 -0.98 -7.43
N SER A 366 -15.69 -1.73 -6.40
CA SER A 366 -15.32 -3.13 -6.24
C SER A 366 -16.48 -3.97 -5.70
N MET A 367 -16.52 -5.24 -6.11
CA MET A 367 -17.42 -6.29 -5.66
C MET A 367 -16.58 -7.45 -5.13
N ASN A 368 -17.07 -8.17 -4.13
CA ASN A 368 -16.36 -9.30 -3.56
C ASN A 368 -17.07 -10.61 -3.87
N VAL A 369 -16.29 -11.66 -4.08
CA VAL A 369 -16.80 -13.01 -4.36
C VAL A 369 -16.08 -14.00 -3.48
N THR A 370 -16.85 -14.80 -2.72
CA THR A 370 -16.33 -16.01 -2.09
C THR A 370 -16.93 -17.23 -2.80
N ALA A 371 -16.07 -18.07 -3.37
CA ALA A 371 -16.50 -19.17 -4.20
C ALA A 371 -15.76 -20.48 -3.87
N VAL A 372 -16.37 -21.57 -4.33
CA VAL A 372 -15.73 -22.89 -4.51
C VAL A 372 -15.96 -23.35 -5.95
N ILE A 373 -15.11 -24.23 -6.45
CA ILE A 373 -15.31 -24.85 -7.77
C ILE A 373 -16.23 -26.07 -7.61
N ASP A 374 -17.13 -26.30 -8.59
CA ASP A 374 -18.03 -27.45 -8.68
C ASP A 374 -17.27 -28.77 -8.43
N ASN A 375 -17.83 -29.66 -7.61
CA ASN A 375 -17.24 -30.92 -7.15
C ASN A 375 -16.71 -31.83 -8.28
N ASN A 376 -17.22 -31.71 -9.50
CA ASN A 376 -16.71 -32.47 -10.64
C ASN A 376 -15.30 -32.01 -11.10
N ILE A 377 -14.87 -30.84 -10.65
CA ILE A 377 -13.56 -30.25 -10.94
C ILE A 377 -12.78 -29.99 -9.63
N ALA A 378 -13.47 -29.95 -8.49
CA ALA A 378 -12.92 -29.60 -7.18
C ALA A 378 -11.85 -30.57 -6.65
N GLU A 379 -11.88 -31.86 -7.02
CA GLU A 379 -10.77 -32.78 -6.70
C GLU A 379 -9.43 -32.35 -7.34
N GLN A 380 -9.49 -31.36 -8.21
CA GLN A 380 -8.38 -30.81 -8.98
C GLN A 380 -7.93 -29.42 -8.46
N MET A 381 -8.71 -28.79 -7.55
CA MET A 381 -8.40 -27.49 -6.96
C MET A 381 -7.63 -27.65 -5.65
N ASN A 382 -6.42 -28.16 -5.74
CA ASN A 382 -5.54 -28.40 -4.59
C ASN A 382 -4.12 -27.86 -4.83
N SER A 383 -3.88 -27.23 -5.98
CA SER A 383 -2.62 -26.58 -6.27
C SER A 383 -2.68 -25.09 -5.84
N PRO A 384 -1.72 -24.61 -5.06
CA PRO A 384 -1.61 -23.16 -4.78
C PRO A 384 -1.25 -22.34 -6.02
N GLU A 385 -0.91 -23.00 -7.13
CA GLU A 385 -0.57 -22.38 -8.41
C GLU A 385 -1.80 -22.13 -9.29
N ASP A 386 -2.93 -22.77 -9.00
CA ASP A 386 -4.19 -22.56 -9.70
C ASP A 386 -4.66 -21.10 -9.60
N VAL A 387 -5.30 -20.60 -10.64
CA VAL A 387 -5.78 -19.21 -10.69
C VAL A 387 -7.19 -19.14 -11.22
N VAL A 388 -8.04 -18.36 -10.55
CA VAL A 388 -9.32 -17.89 -11.08
C VAL A 388 -9.21 -16.42 -11.43
N VAL A 389 -9.63 -16.04 -12.63
CA VAL A 389 -9.61 -14.66 -13.12
C VAL A 389 -11.00 -14.19 -13.51
N ALA A 390 -11.31 -12.94 -13.17
CA ALA A 390 -12.52 -12.24 -13.58
C ALA A 390 -12.21 -11.33 -14.79
N ILE A 391 -13.04 -11.41 -15.82
CA ILE A 391 -12.83 -10.69 -17.07
C ILE A 391 -14.12 -9.96 -17.46
N SER A 392 -13.99 -8.75 -17.93
CA SER A 392 -15.06 -8.00 -18.60
C SER A 392 -14.51 -7.27 -19.80
N SER A 393 -15.18 -7.40 -20.95
CA SER A 393 -14.77 -6.77 -22.21
C SER A 393 -13.30 -7.01 -22.58
N GLY A 394 -12.77 -8.20 -22.24
CA GLY A 394 -11.39 -8.58 -22.50
C GLY A 394 -10.35 -8.06 -21.50
N GLU A 395 -10.76 -7.26 -20.52
CA GLU A 395 -9.87 -6.75 -19.46
C GLU A 395 -9.98 -7.59 -18.19
N ILE A 396 -8.85 -7.81 -17.52
CA ILE A 396 -8.80 -8.49 -16.22
C ILE A 396 -9.31 -7.52 -15.17
N ARG A 397 -10.34 -7.95 -14.44
CA ARG A 397 -11.03 -7.16 -13.40
C ARG A 397 -10.78 -7.69 -12.00
N GLY A 398 -10.14 -8.83 -11.86
CA GLY A 398 -9.80 -9.47 -10.60
C GLY A 398 -9.17 -10.84 -10.82
N PHE A 399 -8.39 -11.29 -9.88
CA PHE A 399 -7.90 -12.67 -9.84
C PHE A 399 -7.76 -13.16 -8.41
N THR A 400 -7.73 -14.46 -8.22
CA THR A 400 -7.50 -15.09 -6.92
C THR A 400 -6.92 -16.48 -7.11
N ARG A 401 -6.31 -16.99 -6.04
CA ARG A 401 -5.84 -18.38 -5.91
C ARG A 401 -6.62 -19.12 -4.83
N PRO A 402 -6.72 -20.45 -4.90
CA PRO A 402 -7.33 -21.23 -3.83
C PRO A 402 -6.58 -21.07 -2.52
N GLU A 403 -7.33 -20.81 -1.44
CA GLU A 403 -6.79 -20.72 -0.09
C GLU A 403 -7.44 -21.78 0.79
N PHE A 404 -6.63 -22.61 1.47
CA PHE A 404 -7.12 -23.59 2.43
C PHE A 404 -7.43 -22.92 3.76
N ILE A 405 -8.65 -23.07 4.26
CA ILE A 405 -9.12 -22.48 5.51
C ILE A 405 -9.21 -23.57 6.57
N GLU A 406 -8.25 -23.62 7.47
CA GLU A 406 -8.18 -24.66 8.53
C GLU A 406 -9.46 -24.77 9.33
N GLY A 407 -10.07 -23.65 9.75
CA GLY A 407 -11.32 -23.63 10.53
C GLY A 407 -12.54 -24.17 9.77
N LEU A 408 -12.48 -24.32 8.45
CA LEU A 408 -13.55 -24.85 7.59
C LEU A 408 -13.16 -26.17 6.93
N ASP A 409 -11.93 -26.64 7.13
CA ASP A 409 -11.34 -27.84 6.50
C ASP A 409 -11.60 -27.90 4.97
N SER A 410 -11.46 -26.77 4.29
CA SER A 410 -11.77 -26.67 2.86
C SER A 410 -11.17 -25.44 2.20
N TYR A 411 -10.95 -25.55 0.88
CA TYR A 411 -10.50 -24.44 0.06
C TYR A 411 -11.60 -23.41 -0.21
N ARG A 412 -11.20 -22.15 -0.33
CA ARG A 412 -12.03 -21.02 -0.75
C ARG A 412 -11.29 -20.17 -1.77
N LEU A 413 -12.05 -19.53 -2.64
CA LEU A 413 -11.62 -18.49 -3.55
C LEU A 413 -12.14 -17.15 -3.02
N PHE A 414 -11.24 -16.25 -2.63
CA PHE A 414 -11.59 -14.88 -2.21
C PHE A 414 -11.15 -13.92 -3.29
N MET A 415 -12.08 -13.35 -4.05
CA MET A 415 -11.78 -12.48 -5.19
C MET A 415 -12.43 -11.12 -5.03
N THR A 416 -11.63 -10.06 -5.22
CA THR A 416 -12.15 -8.70 -5.42
C THR A 416 -12.20 -8.42 -6.92
N ILE A 417 -13.35 -8.00 -7.43
CA ILE A 417 -13.60 -7.66 -8.83
C ILE A 417 -13.83 -6.15 -8.93
N PHE A 418 -13.20 -5.51 -9.90
CA PHE A 418 -13.16 -4.07 -10.05
C PHE A 418 -13.94 -3.58 -11.27
N SER A 419 -14.58 -2.40 -11.14
CA SER A 419 -15.30 -1.75 -12.23
C SER A 419 -15.38 -0.23 -12.02
N ASN A 420 -15.53 0.51 -13.13
CA ASN A 420 -15.91 1.92 -13.07
C ASN A 420 -17.42 2.13 -13.17
N SER A 421 -18.17 1.10 -13.61
CA SER A 421 -19.63 1.10 -13.55
C SER A 421 -20.11 0.68 -12.16
N PRO A 422 -21.09 1.35 -11.56
CA PRO A 422 -21.60 0.95 -10.26
C PRO A 422 -22.40 -0.36 -10.31
N THR A 423 -23.01 -0.68 -11.46
CA THR A 423 -23.85 -1.88 -11.67
C THR A 423 -23.89 -2.32 -13.11
N GLY A 424 -24.25 -3.60 -13.33
CA GLY A 424 -24.70 -4.12 -14.63
C GLY A 424 -23.62 -4.57 -15.60
N GLU A 425 -22.34 -4.40 -15.27
CA GLU A 425 -21.26 -4.96 -16.08
C GLU A 425 -21.22 -6.48 -15.94
N LEU A 426 -21.13 -7.21 -17.06
CA LEU A 426 -21.05 -8.67 -17.05
C LEU A 426 -19.61 -9.12 -16.89
N ILE A 427 -19.39 -10.01 -15.92
CA ILE A 427 -18.09 -10.58 -15.56
C ILE A 427 -18.09 -12.08 -15.90
N GLU A 428 -17.21 -12.49 -16.78
CA GLU A 428 -16.88 -13.88 -17.05
C GLU A 428 -15.77 -14.33 -16.09
N LEU A 429 -15.87 -15.55 -15.53
CA LEU A 429 -14.79 -16.14 -14.75
C LEU A 429 -14.12 -17.25 -15.54
N LYS A 430 -12.80 -17.32 -15.42
CA LYS A 430 -11.99 -18.40 -15.98
C LYS A 430 -11.09 -18.99 -14.90
N PHE A 431 -10.88 -20.29 -14.98
CA PHE A 431 -10.03 -21.05 -14.08
C PHE A 431 -8.89 -21.68 -14.89
N TRP A 432 -7.68 -21.48 -14.46
CA TRP A 432 -6.50 -22.15 -14.98
C TRP A 432 -6.02 -23.20 -13.97
N ASP A 433 -6.06 -24.46 -14.39
CA ASP A 433 -5.50 -25.60 -13.69
C ASP A 433 -4.00 -25.65 -14.07
N ALA A 434 -3.16 -25.23 -13.14
CA ALA A 434 -1.72 -25.08 -13.39
C ALA A 434 -1.03 -26.43 -13.60
N ASP A 435 -1.49 -27.48 -12.93
CA ASP A 435 -0.92 -28.82 -13.03
C ASP A 435 -1.17 -29.47 -14.39
N LYS A 436 -2.29 -29.13 -15.03
CA LYS A 436 -2.70 -29.72 -16.34
C LYS A 436 -2.52 -28.75 -17.50
N ASP A 437 -2.25 -27.48 -17.22
CA ASP A 437 -2.24 -26.40 -18.21
C ASP A 437 -3.55 -26.35 -19.03
N ILE A 438 -4.69 -26.46 -18.31
CA ILE A 438 -6.03 -26.43 -18.90
C ILE A 438 -6.79 -25.22 -18.37
N ILE A 439 -7.47 -24.52 -19.30
CA ILE A 439 -8.34 -23.41 -18.96
C ILE A 439 -9.80 -23.85 -19.02
N TYR A 440 -10.55 -23.46 -18.02
CA TYR A 440 -12.00 -23.62 -17.92
C TYR A 440 -12.66 -22.25 -17.95
N SER A 441 -13.87 -22.15 -18.49
CA SER A 441 -14.71 -20.94 -18.44
C SER A 441 -15.93 -21.18 -17.58
N SER A 442 -16.41 -20.16 -16.91
CA SER A 442 -17.67 -20.21 -16.18
C SER A 442 -18.85 -20.52 -17.12
N LYS A 443 -19.83 -21.27 -16.61
CA LYS A 443 -21.07 -21.52 -17.35
C LYS A 443 -22.00 -20.31 -17.32
N GLU A 444 -21.87 -19.48 -16.29
CA GLU A 444 -22.68 -18.30 -16.04
C GLU A 444 -21.79 -17.10 -15.81
N ASN A 445 -22.24 -15.92 -16.25
CA ASN A 445 -21.56 -14.65 -15.98
C ASN A 445 -22.15 -14.01 -14.72
N LEU A 446 -21.30 -13.32 -13.96
CA LEU A 446 -21.74 -12.48 -12.84
C LEU A 446 -22.16 -11.11 -13.35
N SER A 447 -23.15 -10.50 -12.69
CA SER A 447 -23.46 -9.07 -12.87
C SER A 447 -22.77 -8.28 -11.77
N PHE A 448 -21.90 -7.36 -12.16
CA PHE A 448 -21.21 -6.50 -11.20
C PHE A 448 -22.19 -5.56 -10.48
N THR A 449 -22.04 -5.45 -9.17
CA THR A 449 -22.71 -4.44 -8.35
C THR A 449 -21.73 -3.93 -7.28
N ASN A 450 -21.53 -2.62 -7.22
CA ASN A 450 -20.57 -2.03 -6.29
C ASN A 450 -20.92 -2.35 -4.83
N ASN A 451 -19.91 -2.72 -4.05
CA ASN A 451 -20.00 -3.15 -2.65
C ASN A 451 -20.84 -4.42 -2.40
N ASP A 452 -21.25 -5.12 -3.46
CA ASP A 452 -21.95 -6.40 -3.32
C ASP A 452 -21.00 -7.52 -2.91
N MET A 453 -21.59 -8.58 -2.33
CA MET A 453 -20.90 -9.78 -1.90
C MET A 453 -21.63 -11.00 -2.44
N ILE A 454 -20.95 -11.79 -3.28
CA ILE A 454 -21.49 -13.03 -3.83
C ILE A 454 -20.89 -14.22 -3.09
N GLY A 455 -21.74 -15.04 -2.50
CA GLY A 455 -21.34 -16.16 -1.65
C GLY A 455 -20.74 -15.71 -0.31
N GLY A 456 -20.63 -16.62 0.61
CA GLY A 456 -20.06 -16.42 1.93
C GLY A 456 -19.01 -17.48 2.27
N ALA A 457 -18.23 -17.26 3.31
CA ALA A 457 -17.20 -18.20 3.73
C ALA A 457 -17.80 -19.59 4.08
N ILE A 458 -19.02 -19.63 4.65
CA ILE A 458 -19.73 -20.87 4.99
C ILE A 458 -20.61 -21.36 3.83
N ASP A 459 -21.27 -20.45 3.12
CA ASP A 459 -22.12 -20.75 1.97
C ASP A 459 -21.53 -20.12 0.71
N PRO A 460 -20.41 -20.66 0.20
CA PRO A 460 -19.72 -20.09 -0.95
C PRO A 460 -20.53 -20.27 -2.23
N TRP A 461 -20.40 -19.32 -3.15
CA TRP A 461 -20.95 -19.50 -4.47
C TRP A 461 -20.24 -20.65 -5.19
N VAL A 462 -21.02 -21.58 -5.78
CA VAL A 462 -20.48 -22.72 -6.52
C VAL A 462 -20.20 -22.29 -7.96
N LEU A 463 -18.92 -22.10 -8.28
CA LEU A 463 -18.48 -21.78 -9.63
C LEU A 463 -18.54 -23.02 -10.52
N SER A 464 -19.56 -23.07 -11.37
CA SER A 464 -19.71 -24.12 -12.39
C SER A 464 -18.87 -23.80 -13.60
N LEU A 465 -17.97 -24.72 -13.95
CA LEU A 465 -17.01 -24.57 -15.04
C LEU A 465 -17.30 -25.54 -16.20
N LYS A 466 -16.85 -25.18 -17.39
CA LYS A 466 -16.76 -26.02 -18.57
C LYS A 466 -15.35 -25.95 -19.15
N PRO A 467 -14.74 -27.06 -19.57
CA PRO A 467 -13.44 -27.02 -20.22
C PRO A 467 -13.56 -26.24 -21.52
N LEU A 468 -12.57 -25.39 -21.80
CA LEU A 468 -12.45 -24.77 -23.10
C LEU A 468 -11.91 -25.80 -24.11
N THR A 469 -12.57 -25.91 -25.25
CA THR A 469 -12.11 -26.80 -26.31
C THR A 469 -10.88 -26.21 -27.02
N LYS A 470 -10.09 -27.04 -27.70
CA LYS A 470 -8.79 -26.68 -28.31
C LYS A 470 -8.84 -25.50 -29.32
N GLY A 471 -10.05 -24.97 -29.64
CA GLY A 471 -10.31 -23.76 -30.43
C GLY A 471 -10.57 -22.50 -29.61
N ASP A 472 -10.94 -22.65 -28.34
CA ASP A 472 -11.23 -21.56 -27.42
C ASP A 472 -9.95 -21.18 -26.64
N ARG A 473 -9.03 -20.49 -27.30
CA ARG A 473 -7.88 -19.86 -26.60
C ARG A 473 -8.40 -18.68 -25.78
N GLY A 474 -8.93 -18.94 -24.63
CA GLY A 474 -9.73 -18.04 -23.81
C GLY A 474 -9.13 -16.69 -23.39
N PHE A 475 -7.92 -16.38 -23.81
CA PHE A 475 -7.19 -15.12 -23.56
C PHE A 475 -6.48 -14.60 -24.81
N VAL A 476 -6.56 -15.33 -25.89
CA VAL A 476 -6.12 -14.84 -27.17
C VAL A 476 -7.40 -14.51 -27.93
N PRO A 477 -7.62 -13.26 -28.34
CA PRO A 477 -8.78 -12.92 -29.13
C PRO A 477 -8.76 -13.71 -30.44
N ASP A 478 -9.92 -14.12 -30.97
CA ASP A 478 -10.03 -14.81 -32.26
C ASP A 478 -9.59 -13.94 -33.44
N LYS A 479 -9.52 -12.62 -33.23
CA LYS A 479 -9.14 -11.61 -34.23
C LYS A 479 -8.50 -10.42 -33.54
N TYR A 480 -7.78 -9.61 -34.28
CA TYR A 480 -7.35 -8.31 -33.79
C TYR A 480 -8.54 -7.46 -33.38
N VAL A 481 -8.46 -6.83 -32.23
CA VAL A 481 -9.50 -5.96 -31.65
C VAL A 481 -8.85 -4.68 -31.16
N LEU A 482 -9.47 -3.54 -31.42
CA LEU A 482 -9.17 -2.27 -30.76
C LEU A 482 -10.43 -1.83 -30.02
N ASP A 483 -10.35 -1.75 -28.70
CA ASP A 483 -11.46 -1.37 -27.86
C ASP A 483 -11.69 0.15 -27.86
N GLN A 484 -12.84 0.58 -27.35
CA GLN A 484 -13.08 1.99 -27.08
C GLN A 484 -12.26 2.40 -25.88
N ASN A 485 -11.49 3.50 -26.00
CA ASN A 485 -10.76 4.02 -24.86
C ASN A 485 -11.71 4.35 -23.70
N TYR A 486 -11.21 4.15 -22.48
CA TYR A 486 -11.97 4.46 -21.27
C TYR A 486 -11.08 5.19 -20.23
N PRO A 487 -11.63 6.29 -19.64
CA PRO A 487 -12.90 6.93 -19.94
C PRO A 487 -12.94 7.54 -21.35
N ASN A 488 -14.16 7.75 -21.90
CA ASN A 488 -14.41 8.51 -23.12
C ASN A 488 -15.78 9.20 -23.04
N PRO A 489 -15.90 10.52 -22.87
CA PRO A 489 -14.78 11.50 -22.88
C PRO A 489 -13.81 11.33 -21.70
N PHE A 490 -12.55 11.77 -21.88
CA PHE A 490 -11.48 11.64 -20.90
C PHE A 490 -10.80 12.99 -20.58
N ASN A 491 -10.13 13.06 -19.41
CA ASN A 491 -9.39 14.24 -18.93
C ASN A 491 -8.33 13.86 -17.89
N PRO A 492 -7.04 14.12 -18.11
CA PRO A 492 -6.39 14.09 -19.42
C PRO A 492 -5.99 12.66 -19.82
N THR A 493 -6.19 11.66 -18.97
CA THR A 493 -5.70 10.29 -19.14
C THR A 493 -6.81 9.34 -19.57
N THR A 494 -6.49 8.40 -20.44
CA THR A 494 -7.39 7.34 -20.88
C THR A 494 -6.62 6.05 -21.13
N SER A 495 -7.26 4.91 -20.89
CA SER A 495 -6.76 3.58 -21.23
C SER A 495 -7.29 3.12 -22.58
N ILE A 496 -6.45 2.48 -23.38
CA ILE A 496 -6.76 1.94 -24.70
C ILE A 496 -6.46 0.46 -24.67
N GLY A 497 -7.51 -0.37 -24.67
CA GLY A 497 -7.44 -1.82 -24.76
C GLY A 497 -7.32 -2.28 -26.21
N PHE A 498 -6.58 -3.36 -26.46
CA PHE A 498 -6.52 -4.01 -27.75
C PHE A 498 -6.18 -5.51 -27.62
N GLY A 499 -6.63 -6.30 -28.57
CA GLY A 499 -6.41 -7.73 -28.59
C GLY A 499 -5.60 -8.19 -29.81
N VAL A 500 -4.64 -9.09 -29.56
CA VAL A 500 -3.71 -9.67 -30.54
C VAL A 500 -3.95 -11.17 -30.64
N PRO A 501 -4.46 -11.71 -31.78
CA PRO A 501 -4.85 -13.11 -31.89
C PRO A 501 -3.66 -14.09 -32.05
N GLU A 502 -2.51 -13.61 -32.46
CA GLU A 502 -1.27 -14.37 -32.66
C GLU A 502 -0.06 -13.47 -32.43
N ASP A 503 1.06 -14.03 -32.05
CA ASP A 503 2.32 -13.29 -31.88
C ASP A 503 2.62 -12.46 -33.12
N SER A 504 2.66 -11.13 -32.97
CA SER A 504 2.75 -10.21 -34.12
C SER A 504 3.29 -8.84 -33.74
N HIS A 505 3.69 -8.09 -34.77
CA HIS A 505 4.11 -6.71 -34.65
C HIS A 505 2.90 -5.77 -34.64
N ILE A 506 2.82 -4.88 -33.64
CA ILE A 506 1.73 -3.93 -33.43
C ILE A 506 2.23 -2.51 -33.51
N SER A 507 1.47 -1.66 -34.19
CA SER A 507 1.61 -0.20 -34.12
C SER A 507 0.31 0.40 -33.62
N LEU A 508 0.42 1.37 -32.68
CA LEU A 508 -0.70 2.10 -32.11
C LEU A 508 -0.37 3.58 -32.09
N SER A 509 -1.09 4.38 -32.87
CA SER A 509 -0.85 5.81 -33.03
C SER A 509 -2.09 6.64 -32.81
N ILE A 510 -1.93 7.87 -32.32
CA ILE A 510 -2.97 8.84 -32.07
C ILE A 510 -2.93 9.92 -33.14
N TYR A 511 -4.09 10.25 -33.70
CA TYR A 511 -4.28 11.26 -34.75
C TYR A 511 -5.28 12.32 -34.33
N ASN A 512 -5.10 13.56 -34.81
CA ASN A 512 -6.11 14.59 -34.70
C ASN A 512 -7.17 14.51 -35.85
N ILE A 513 -8.11 15.43 -35.86
CA ILE A 513 -9.20 15.47 -36.88
C ILE A 513 -8.70 15.79 -38.30
N LEU A 514 -7.47 16.33 -38.43
CA LEU A 514 -6.83 16.62 -39.72
C LEU A 514 -6.05 15.42 -40.26
N GLY A 515 -5.96 14.31 -39.49
CA GLY A 515 -5.18 13.14 -39.83
C GLY A 515 -3.68 13.29 -39.56
N GLU A 516 -3.28 14.31 -38.80
CA GLU A 516 -1.89 14.48 -38.37
C GLU A 516 -1.62 13.56 -37.17
N GLU A 517 -0.50 12.83 -37.20
CA GLU A 517 -0.07 11.98 -36.10
C GLU A 517 0.39 12.86 -34.93
N ILE A 518 -0.24 12.66 -33.78
CA ILE A 518 0.03 13.40 -32.55
C ILE A 518 1.00 12.65 -31.66
N HIS A 519 0.81 11.32 -31.54
CA HIS A 519 1.64 10.46 -30.69
C HIS A 519 1.65 9.02 -31.20
N THR A 520 2.80 8.38 -31.18
CA THR A 520 2.92 6.94 -31.41
C THR A 520 3.13 6.26 -30.09
N LEU A 521 2.10 5.54 -29.61
CA LEU A 521 2.13 4.81 -28.34
C LEU A 521 2.94 3.52 -28.46
N ILE A 522 2.80 2.81 -29.59
CA ILE A 522 3.50 1.58 -29.91
C ILE A 522 3.97 1.69 -31.36
N ASN A 523 5.26 1.46 -31.60
CA ASN A 523 5.86 1.56 -32.91
C ASN A 523 6.43 0.22 -33.37
N ASP A 524 5.66 -0.52 -34.17
CA ASP A 524 6.06 -1.82 -34.77
C ASP A 524 6.71 -2.78 -33.75
N GLN A 525 6.14 -2.83 -32.54
CA GLN A 525 6.67 -3.65 -31.46
C GLN A 525 6.13 -5.08 -31.54
N PHE A 526 7.04 -6.07 -31.39
CA PHE A 526 6.62 -7.47 -31.25
C PHE A 526 5.85 -7.65 -29.94
N MET A 527 4.64 -8.20 -30.06
CA MET A 527 3.76 -8.51 -28.93
C MET A 527 3.27 -9.95 -29.01
N ARG A 528 3.18 -10.60 -27.87
CA ARG A 528 2.58 -11.93 -27.77
C ARG A 528 1.06 -11.87 -27.95
N ALA A 529 0.49 -12.98 -28.40
CA ALA A 529 -0.95 -13.16 -28.46
C ALA A 529 -1.60 -12.92 -27.10
N GLY A 530 -2.73 -12.18 -27.06
CA GLY A 530 -3.44 -11.83 -25.84
C GLY A 530 -4.07 -10.44 -25.89
N TYR A 531 -4.75 -10.05 -24.80
CA TYR A 531 -5.24 -8.69 -24.61
C TYR A 531 -4.17 -7.82 -23.94
N GLN A 532 -4.09 -6.57 -24.37
CA GLN A 532 -3.12 -5.56 -23.90
C GLN A 532 -3.84 -4.26 -23.62
N THR A 533 -3.28 -3.47 -22.69
CA THR A 533 -3.79 -2.13 -22.38
C THR A 533 -2.62 -1.14 -22.33
N ILE A 534 -2.80 0.04 -22.90
CA ILE A 534 -1.83 1.14 -22.84
C ILE A 534 -2.53 2.44 -22.44
N MET A 535 -1.85 3.26 -21.64
CA MET A 535 -2.36 4.56 -21.21
C MET A 535 -1.85 5.68 -22.10
N TRP A 536 -2.72 6.67 -22.37
CA TRP A 536 -2.37 7.94 -23.00
C TRP A 536 -2.83 9.12 -22.13
N ASN A 537 -1.90 10.02 -21.83
CA ASN A 537 -2.11 11.17 -20.95
C ASN A 537 -2.31 12.50 -21.71
N ALA A 538 -2.87 12.44 -22.93
CA ALA A 538 -3.12 13.59 -23.79
C ALA A 538 -1.88 14.46 -24.08
N ARG A 539 -0.72 13.82 -24.28
CA ARG A 539 0.51 14.51 -24.70
C ARG A 539 0.92 14.10 -26.09
N ALA A 540 1.45 15.07 -26.84
CA ALA A 540 2.09 14.85 -28.12
C ALA A 540 3.52 14.27 -27.94
N VAL A 541 4.15 13.85 -29.03
CA VAL A 541 5.51 13.29 -29.03
C VAL A 541 6.55 14.25 -28.41
N ASN A 542 6.37 15.56 -28.55
CA ASN A 542 7.23 16.59 -27.98
C ASN A 542 6.98 16.85 -26.48
N GLY A 543 6.05 16.12 -25.86
CA GLY A 543 5.69 16.27 -24.45
C GLY A 543 4.61 17.32 -24.16
N ASP A 544 4.22 18.15 -25.16
CA ASP A 544 3.21 19.19 -24.97
C ASP A 544 1.82 18.58 -24.77
N ARG A 545 0.99 19.23 -23.93
CA ARG A 545 -0.42 18.87 -23.77
C ARG A 545 -1.18 19.21 -25.04
N VAL A 546 -1.99 18.27 -25.53
CA VAL A 546 -2.83 18.49 -26.70
C VAL A 546 -4.13 19.21 -26.31
N PRO A 547 -4.73 20.02 -27.19
CA PRO A 547 -5.97 20.74 -26.89
C PRO A 547 -7.18 19.81 -26.73
N SER A 548 -8.24 20.28 -26.03
CA SER A 548 -9.54 19.59 -26.02
C SER A 548 -10.05 19.39 -27.42
N GLY A 549 -10.63 18.23 -27.69
CA GLY A 549 -11.13 17.93 -29.03
C GLY A 549 -11.32 16.45 -29.29
N VAL A 550 -11.53 16.15 -30.57
CA VAL A 550 -11.67 14.78 -31.06
C VAL A 550 -10.33 14.28 -31.58
N TYR A 551 -9.96 13.08 -31.12
CA TYR A 551 -8.79 12.34 -31.53
C TYR A 551 -9.19 10.96 -32.04
N PHE A 552 -8.29 10.30 -32.72
CA PHE A 552 -8.48 8.94 -33.20
C PHE A 552 -7.27 8.10 -32.81
N VAL A 553 -7.51 6.95 -32.20
CA VAL A 553 -6.47 5.92 -32.04
C VAL A 553 -6.57 4.94 -33.20
N LEU A 554 -5.45 4.62 -33.82
CA LEU A 554 -5.32 3.70 -34.95
C LEU A 554 -4.38 2.55 -34.54
N MET A 555 -4.92 1.33 -34.60
CA MET A 555 -4.14 0.10 -34.46
C MET A 555 -3.84 -0.51 -35.81
N ARG A 556 -2.59 -0.99 -36.01
CA ARG A 556 -2.16 -1.73 -37.20
C ARG A 556 -1.39 -2.97 -36.81
N SER A 557 -1.63 -4.07 -37.54
CA SER A 557 -0.84 -5.30 -37.50
C SER A 557 -0.95 -6.03 -38.84
N GLY A 558 0.12 -6.13 -39.60
CA GLY A 558 0.09 -6.67 -40.97
C GLY A 558 -0.93 -5.97 -41.84
N SER A 559 -1.96 -6.69 -42.33
CA SER A 559 -3.08 -6.13 -43.09
C SER A 559 -4.23 -5.61 -42.25
N PHE A 560 -4.23 -5.85 -40.95
CA PHE A 560 -5.27 -5.37 -40.06
C PHE A 560 -5.10 -3.89 -39.76
N MET A 561 -6.23 -3.17 -39.78
CA MET A 561 -6.29 -1.77 -39.39
C MET A 561 -7.66 -1.45 -38.77
N GLN A 562 -7.66 -0.89 -37.58
CA GLN A 562 -8.88 -0.46 -36.89
C GLN A 562 -8.67 0.90 -36.22
N THR A 563 -9.71 1.72 -36.22
CA THR A 563 -9.69 3.08 -35.64
C THR A 563 -10.83 3.26 -34.64
N LYS A 564 -10.55 3.93 -33.53
CA LYS A 564 -11.57 4.36 -32.54
C LYS A 564 -11.49 5.86 -32.30
N LYS A 565 -12.66 6.47 -32.09
CA LYS A 565 -12.79 7.91 -31.80
C LYS A 565 -12.64 8.14 -30.30
N MET A 566 -11.83 9.12 -29.90
CA MET A 566 -11.62 9.54 -28.52
C MET A 566 -12.01 11.02 -28.38
N ILE A 567 -12.57 11.42 -27.23
CA ILE A 567 -12.97 12.80 -26.94
C ILE A 567 -12.23 13.25 -25.69
N LEU A 568 -11.31 14.21 -25.85
CA LEU A 568 -10.61 14.86 -24.76
C LEU A 568 -11.39 16.10 -24.32
N LEU A 569 -11.72 16.16 -23.05
CA LEU A 569 -12.26 17.34 -22.37
C LEU A 569 -11.19 17.93 -21.44
N LYS A 570 -11.18 19.23 -21.28
CA LYS A 570 -10.38 19.94 -20.26
C LYS A 570 -11.27 20.34 -19.12
#